data_6ac3da1c68ee1adb02cfd4cfaff2cad0
#
_entry.id   6ac3da1c68ee1adb02cfd4cfaff2cad0
#
_cell.length_a   1.000
_cell.length_b   1.000
_cell.length_c   1.000
_cell.angle_alpha   90.00
_cell.angle_beta   90.00
_cell.angle_gamma   90.00
#
_symmetry.space_group_name_H-M   'P 1'
#
loop_
_entity.id
_entity.type
_entity.pdbx_description
1 polymer ?
#
loop_
_entity_poly.entity_id
_entity_poly.type
_entity_poly.pdbx_seq_one_letter_code
_entity_poly.pdbx_strand_id
1 'polypeptide(L)'
;LLAVNGREITASEDVCRPCEATAGKQTVIKVGPSPDGKGAREVTVVPVGDEYDLRNLAWIEDNRRKVDKLSGGRLAYVWLPDTGSGGYTNFNRYYFAQVGKEGAVIDERFNGGGLIADNIIDYMRRPLMGYFASRDGADYITPVGSIYGPKVMIINQYAGSGGDMMPWLFRAAGIGPLVGMRTWGGLVGMAGAASLMDGGMTGAPQSGFWNPNGTWDVENHGVDPDYEVDMDPAAVKAGRDPQLEKAVEVALDLLAKNPAPKHKKPAYPDYQKKR
;
A
#
# COMPACT_ATOMS: atom_id res chain seq x y z
N LEU A 1 -7.62 0.97 33.08
CA LEU A 1 -7.36 2.37 33.45
C LEU A 1 -8.03 2.64 34.78
N LEU A 2 -7.30 3.21 35.74
CA LEU A 2 -7.77 3.47 37.12
C LEU A 2 -7.83 4.96 37.44
N ALA A 3 -6.90 5.74 36.90
CA ALA A 3 -6.87 7.20 37.07
C ALA A 3 -6.18 7.89 35.89
N VAL A 4 -6.50 9.17 35.70
CA VAL A 4 -5.85 10.08 34.75
C VAL A 4 -5.48 11.36 35.48
N ASN A 5 -4.19 11.75 35.46
CA ASN A 5 -3.66 12.91 36.16
C ASN A 5 -4.08 12.99 37.64
N GLY A 6 -4.07 11.83 38.33
CA GLY A 6 -4.45 11.69 39.73
C GLY A 6 -5.96 11.64 40.00
N ARG A 7 -6.82 11.85 38.99
CA ARG A 7 -8.27 11.71 39.13
C ARG A 7 -8.67 10.25 38.92
N GLU A 8 -9.23 9.63 39.91
CA GLU A 8 -9.72 8.27 39.85
C GLU A 8 -10.95 8.16 38.93
N ILE A 9 -11.04 7.05 38.21
CA ILE A 9 -12.18 6.71 37.34
C ILE A 9 -13.09 5.77 38.07
N THR A 10 -14.36 6.14 38.19
CA THR A 10 -15.40 5.31 38.80
C THR A 10 -16.23 4.59 37.74
N ALA A 11 -16.86 3.45 38.14
CA ALA A 11 -17.67 2.65 37.21
C ALA A 11 -18.92 3.38 36.68
N SER A 12 -19.35 4.43 37.33
CA SER A 12 -20.51 5.26 36.95
C SER A 12 -20.15 6.45 36.06
N GLU A 13 -18.87 6.70 35.81
CA GLU A 13 -18.38 7.82 35.03
C GLU A 13 -18.05 7.40 33.60
N ASP A 14 -18.25 8.31 32.65
CA ASP A 14 -17.73 8.13 31.28
C ASP A 14 -16.21 8.07 31.32
N VAL A 15 -15.65 6.95 30.86
CA VAL A 15 -14.20 6.68 30.82
C VAL A 15 -13.44 7.67 29.97
N CYS A 16 -14.09 8.32 29.00
CA CYS A 16 -13.46 9.29 28.11
C CYS A 16 -13.31 10.68 28.77
N ARG A 17 -14.17 11.02 29.71
CA ARG A 17 -14.20 12.34 30.37
C ARG A 17 -12.88 12.76 31.04
N PRO A 18 -12.17 11.88 31.78
CA PRO A 18 -10.85 12.25 32.33
C PRO A 18 -9.76 12.48 31.27
N CYS A 19 -10.00 12.05 30.03
CA CYS A 19 -9.07 12.24 28.91
C CYS A 19 -9.31 13.54 28.12
N GLU A 20 -10.38 14.29 28.44
CA GLU A 20 -10.65 15.57 27.78
C GLU A 20 -9.48 16.53 27.88
N ALA A 21 -9.17 17.22 26.78
CA ALA A 21 -8.08 18.20 26.67
C ALA A 21 -6.66 17.68 27.01
N THR A 22 -6.44 16.35 26.98
CA THR A 22 -5.11 15.73 27.22
C THR A 22 -4.32 15.49 25.95
N ALA A 23 -4.96 15.52 24.77
CA ALA A 23 -4.29 15.29 23.49
C ALA A 23 -3.07 16.22 23.29
N GLY A 24 -1.91 15.66 22.93
CA GLY A 24 -0.66 16.37 22.76
C GLY A 24 0.04 16.82 24.05
N LYS A 25 -0.52 16.46 25.23
CA LYS A 25 0.06 16.87 26.53
C LYS A 25 0.54 15.65 27.31
N GLN A 26 1.58 15.82 28.10
CA GLN A 26 2.01 14.79 29.05
C GLN A 26 0.86 14.50 30.03
N THR A 27 0.46 13.25 30.10
CA THR A 27 -0.66 12.77 30.90
C THR A 27 -0.22 11.56 31.68
N VAL A 28 -0.39 11.60 33.01
CA VAL A 28 -0.09 10.46 33.87
C VAL A 28 -1.34 9.58 33.97
N ILE A 29 -1.20 8.34 33.54
CA ILE A 29 -2.26 7.33 33.68
C ILE A 29 -1.87 6.30 34.71
N LYS A 30 -2.83 5.92 35.58
CA LYS A 30 -2.70 4.79 36.51
C LYS A 30 -3.40 3.58 35.90
N VAL A 31 -2.65 2.52 35.67
CA VAL A 31 -3.15 1.28 35.05
C VAL A 31 -2.85 0.08 35.95
N GLY A 32 -3.75 -0.87 36.00
CA GLY A 32 -3.57 -2.07 36.80
C GLY A 32 -4.50 -3.21 36.37
N PRO A 33 -4.18 -4.45 36.79
CA PRO A 33 -4.99 -5.63 36.44
C PRO A 33 -6.30 -5.71 37.18
N SER A 34 -6.45 -4.98 38.32
CA SER A 34 -7.61 -5.04 39.19
C SER A 34 -8.16 -3.64 39.52
N PRO A 35 -9.49 -3.49 39.66
CA PRO A 35 -10.12 -2.22 40.03
C PRO A 35 -9.73 -1.70 41.42
N ASP A 36 -9.32 -2.56 42.33
CA ASP A 36 -8.87 -2.20 43.70
C ASP A 36 -7.46 -1.55 43.71
N GLY A 37 -6.85 -1.42 42.55
CA GLY A 37 -5.51 -0.84 42.39
C GLY A 37 -4.35 -1.73 42.79
N LYS A 38 -4.61 -2.98 43.19
CA LYS A 38 -3.52 -3.91 43.52
C LYS A 38 -2.69 -4.23 42.27
N GLY A 39 -1.39 -4.01 42.37
CA GLY A 39 -0.47 -4.15 41.24
C GLY A 39 -0.55 -3.02 40.20
N ALA A 40 -1.21 -1.92 40.53
CA ALA A 40 -1.26 -0.76 39.68
C ALA A 40 0.09 -0.06 39.57
N ARG A 41 0.31 0.58 38.40
CA ARG A 41 1.49 1.43 38.13
C ARG A 41 1.04 2.70 37.44
N GLU A 42 1.83 3.74 37.61
CA GLU A 42 1.69 4.98 36.84
C GLU A 42 2.57 4.94 35.60
N VAL A 43 2.04 5.48 34.49
CA VAL A 43 2.73 5.60 33.20
C VAL A 43 2.46 6.99 32.67
N THR A 44 3.51 7.71 32.29
CA THR A 44 3.37 8.97 31.56
C THR A 44 3.22 8.69 30.07
N VAL A 45 2.17 9.21 29.48
CA VAL A 45 1.84 9.08 28.04
C VAL A 45 1.57 10.47 27.45
N VAL A 46 1.61 10.55 26.13
CA VAL A 46 1.10 11.71 25.39
C VAL A 46 -0.04 11.21 24.51
N PRO A 47 -1.31 11.43 24.92
CA PRO A 47 -2.45 11.01 24.12
C PRO A 47 -2.47 11.68 22.75
N VAL A 48 -2.87 10.94 21.72
CA VAL A 48 -3.08 11.48 20.38
C VAL A 48 -4.50 12.00 20.21
N GLY A 49 -4.71 12.99 19.36
CA GLY A 49 -6.04 13.54 19.09
C GLY A 49 -6.87 12.67 18.16
N ASP A 50 -6.20 11.86 17.35
CA ASP A 50 -6.81 10.95 16.37
C ASP A 50 -5.98 9.67 16.26
N GLU A 51 -6.60 8.53 16.10
CA GLU A 51 -5.95 7.23 15.97
C GLU A 51 -5.81 6.77 14.49
N TYR A 52 -6.30 7.55 13.54
CA TYR A 52 -6.38 7.13 12.14
C TYR A 52 -5.01 6.66 11.62
N ASP A 53 -3.97 7.47 11.77
CA ASP A 53 -2.63 7.14 11.26
C ASP A 53 -2.04 5.88 11.93
N LEU A 54 -2.28 5.71 13.23
CA LEU A 54 -1.82 4.54 13.98
C LEU A 54 -2.54 3.27 13.53
N ARG A 55 -3.86 3.35 13.36
CA ARG A 55 -4.69 2.23 12.88
C ARG A 55 -4.35 1.87 11.44
N ASN A 56 -4.17 2.88 10.60
CA ASN A 56 -3.77 2.70 9.20
C ASN A 56 -2.41 2.03 9.09
N LEU A 57 -1.42 2.52 9.84
CA LEU A 57 -0.10 1.89 9.88
C LEU A 57 -0.16 0.44 10.38
N ALA A 58 -0.96 0.17 11.43
CA ALA A 58 -1.16 -1.20 11.93
C ALA A 58 -1.77 -2.10 10.84
N TRP A 59 -2.78 -1.61 10.11
CA TRP A 59 -3.41 -2.34 9.02
C TRP A 59 -2.43 -2.66 7.88
N ILE A 60 -1.60 -1.69 7.47
CA ILE A 60 -0.56 -1.88 6.44
C ILE A 60 0.43 -2.98 6.88
N GLU A 61 0.94 -2.88 8.10
CA GLU A 61 1.91 -3.84 8.63
C GLU A 61 1.31 -5.23 8.83
N ASP A 62 0.05 -5.33 9.23
CA ASP A 62 -0.66 -6.60 9.36
C ASP A 62 -0.89 -7.25 7.98
N ASN A 63 -1.24 -6.47 6.96
CA ASN A 63 -1.36 -6.98 5.59
C ASN A 63 0.00 -7.43 5.04
N ARG A 64 1.07 -6.68 5.28
CA ARG A 64 2.43 -7.09 4.91
C ARG A 64 2.81 -8.42 5.55
N ARG A 65 2.53 -8.60 6.85
CA ARG A 65 2.77 -9.88 7.56
C ARG A 65 1.90 -11.01 7.03
N LYS A 66 0.62 -10.72 6.69
CA LYS A 66 -0.27 -11.71 6.06
C LYS A 66 0.27 -12.17 4.72
N VAL A 67 0.68 -11.25 3.84
CA VAL A 67 1.28 -11.60 2.53
C VAL A 67 2.56 -12.41 2.72
N ASP A 68 3.44 -11.99 3.63
CA ASP A 68 4.67 -12.73 3.94
C ASP A 68 4.36 -14.16 4.39
N LYS A 69 3.43 -14.32 5.33
CA LYS A 69 3.01 -15.63 5.84
C LYS A 69 2.36 -16.51 4.76
N LEU A 70 1.40 -15.97 3.99
CA LEU A 70 0.66 -16.70 2.96
C LEU A 70 1.56 -17.12 1.79
N SER A 71 2.58 -16.31 1.48
CA SER A 71 3.51 -16.60 0.40
C SER A 71 4.76 -17.37 0.83
N GLY A 72 4.90 -17.70 2.12
CA GLY A 72 6.14 -18.29 2.66
C GLY A 72 7.35 -17.36 2.48
N GLY A 73 7.15 -16.05 2.62
CA GLY A 73 8.21 -15.05 2.52
C GLY A 73 8.57 -14.65 1.08
N ARG A 74 7.88 -15.14 0.06
CA ARG A 74 8.25 -14.98 -1.36
C ARG A 74 7.75 -13.69 -1.99
N LEU A 75 6.64 -13.12 -1.51
CA LEU A 75 6.02 -11.93 -2.08
C LEU A 75 6.23 -10.68 -1.21
N ALA A 76 6.47 -9.57 -1.87
CA ALA A 76 6.41 -8.23 -1.27
C ALA A 76 4.96 -7.75 -1.15
N TYR A 77 4.71 -6.83 -0.21
CA TYR A 77 3.46 -6.09 -0.11
C TYR A 77 3.73 -4.59 -0.06
N VAL A 78 3.03 -3.83 -0.89
CA VAL A 78 3.14 -2.37 -0.96
C VAL A 78 1.74 -1.78 -1.03
N TRP A 79 1.36 -0.95 -0.05
CA TRP A 79 0.12 -0.21 -0.09
C TRP A 79 0.35 1.23 -0.54
N LEU A 80 -0.52 1.72 -1.43
CA LEU A 80 -0.46 3.03 -2.06
C LEU A 80 -1.73 3.83 -1.74
N PRO A 81 -1.71 4.72 -0.73
CA PRO A 81 -2.88 5.50 -0.31
C PRO A 81 -3.35 6.51 -1.37
N ASP A 82 -2.43 6.94 -2.19
CA ASP A 82 -2.63 7.92 -3.25
C ASP A 82 -1.54 7.77 -4.33
N THR A 83 -1.68 8.47 -5.42
CA THR A 83 -0.63 8.69 -6.43
C THR A 83 -0.04 10.09 -6.29
N GLY A 84 0.10 10.56 -5.08
CA GLY A 84 0.74 11.79 -4.65
C GLY A 84 1.92 11.53 -3.70
N SER A 85 2.13 12.42 -2.73
CA SER A 85 3.25 12.34 -1.78
C SER A 85 3.16 11.14 -0.83
N GLY A 86 1.96 10.75 -0.42
CA GLY A 86 1.73 9.60 0.45
C GLY A 86 2.13 8.30 -0.23
N GLY A 87 1.61 8.07 -1.44
CA GLY A 87 1.95 6.91 -2.25
C GLY A 87 3.42 6.86 -2.65
N TYR A 88 4.02 8.01 -3.02
CA TYR A 88 5.46 8.09 -3.29
C TYR A 88 6.29 7.66 -2.08
N THR A 89 5.95 8.17 -0.91
CA THR A 89 6.65 7.82 0.33
C THR A 89 6.50 6.34 0.66
N ASN A 90 5.28 5.80 0.57
CA ASN A 90 5.02 4.39 0.85
C ASN A 90 5.67 3.48 -0.20
N PHE A 91 5.60 3.83 -1.48
CA PHE A 91 6.29 3.08 -2.52
C PHE A 91 7.78 2.98 -2.23
N ASN A 92 8.44 4.10 -1.98
CA ASN A 92 9.88 4.10 -1.67
C ASN A 92 10.19 3.30 -0.40
N ARG A 93 9.40 3.45 0.66
CA ARG A 93 9.61 2.74 1.92
C ARG A 93 9.46 1.23 1.79
N TYR A 94 8.39 0.78 1.15
CA TYR A 94 8.02 -0.64 1.16
C TYR A 94 8.52 -1.40 -0.07
N TYR A 95 8.52 -0.80 -1.26
CA TYR A 95 8.96 -1.49 -2.47
C TYR A 95 10.45 -1.78 -2.45
N PHE A 96 11.27 -0.75 -2.20
CA PHE A 96 12.73 -0.92 -2.21
C PHE A 96 13.26 -1.74 -1.04
N ALA A 97 12.59 -1.72 0.11
CA ALA A 97 12.96 -2.59 1.23
C ALA A 97 12.73 -4.09 0.95
N GLN A 98 11.98 -4.42 -0.10
CA GLN A 98 11.57 -5.79 -0.43
C GLN A 98 12.05 -6.26 -1.82
N VAL A 99 13.02 -5.57 -2.44
CA VAL A 99 13.51 -5.92 -3.79
C VAL A 99 14.13 -7.33 -3.91
N GLY A 100 14.42 -7.99 -2.81
CA GLY A 100 14.86 -9.40 -2.80
C GLY A 100 13.74 -10.43 -2.92
N LYS A 101 12.47 -10.00 -2.92
CA LYS A 101 11.31 -10.88 -3.05
C LYS A 101 11.12 -11.34 -4.51
N GLU A 102 10.48 -12.49 -4.68
CA GLU A 102 10.29 -13.11 -5.99
C GLU A 102 9.12 -12.51 -6.79
N GLY A 103 8.21 -11.80 -6.14
CA GLY A 103 7.07 -11.10 -6.74
C GLY A 103 6.48 -10.10 -5.78
N ALA A 104 5.37 -9.43 -6.14
CA ALA A 104 4.75 -8.42 -5.30
C ALA A 104 3.22 -8.40 -5.41
N VAL A 105 2.57 -8.08 -4.30
CA VAL A 105 1.18 -7.60 -4.22
C VAL A 105 1.23 -6.09 -4.01
N ILE A 106 0.65 -5.36 -4.94
CA ILE A 106 0.51 -3.90 -4.90
C ILE A 106 -0.94 -3.60 -4.51
N ASP A 107 -1.14 -3.05 -3.34
CA ASP A 107 -2.47 -2.75 -2.82
C ASP A 107 -2.74 -1.26 -2.99
N GLU A 108 -3.64 -0.93 -3.90
CA GLU A 108 -4.06 0.44 -4.13
C GLU A 108 -5.51 0.70 -3.70
N ARG A 109 -6.07 -0.18 -2.91
CA ARG A 109 -7.40 0.05 -2.33
C ARG A 109 -7.44 1.37 -1.60
N PHE A 110 -8.53 2.11 -1.80
CA PHE A 110 -8.75 3.45 -1.24
C PHE A 110 -7.78 4.52 -1.75
N ASN A 111 -7.15 4.31 -2.90
CA ASN A 111 -6.22 5.29 -3.48
C ASN A 111 -6.96 6.59 -3.84
N GLY A 112 -6.60 7.68 -3.17
CA GLY A 112 -7.23 8.99 -3.32
C GLY A 112 -6.80 9.79 -4.56
N GLY A 113 -5.98 9.19 -5.44
CA GLY A 113 -5.52 9.86 -6.66
C GLY A 113 -4.25 10.68 -6.50
N GLY A 114 -3.87 11.39 -7.55
CA GLY A 114 -2.64 12.18 -7.68
C GLY A 114 -2.04 12.05 -9.08
N LEU A 115 -0.79 12.47 -9.26
CA LEU A 115 -0.18 12.65 -10.58
C LEU A 115 1.10 11.82 -10.83
N ILE A 116 1.47 10.91 -9.93
CA ILE A 116 2.73 10.14 -10.06
C ILE A 116 2.53 8.66 -10.42
N ALA A 117 1.35 8.30 -10.89
CA ALA A 117 1.04 6.91 -11.27
C ALA A 117 2.06 6.34 -12.26
N ASP A 118 2.37 7.08 -13.31
CA ASP A 118 3.35 6.72 -14.35
C ASP A 118 4.76 6.47 -13.79
N ASN A 119 5.20 7.29 -12.85
CA ASN A 119 6.50 7.14 -12.20
C ASN A 119 6.60 5.80 -11.42
N ILE A 120 5.55 5.45 -10.68
CA ILE A 120 5.47 4.17 -9.95
C ILE A 120 5.45 2.99 -10.92
N ILE A 121 4.68 3.10 -12.00
CA ILE A 121 4.60 2.10 -13.07
C ILE A 121 5.97 1.88 -13.72
N ASP A 122 6.74 2.95 -13.96
CA ASP A 122 8.08 2.86 -14.55
C ASP A 122 9.05 2.02 -13.71
N TYR A 123 8.98 2.11 -12.40
CA TYR A 123 9.77 1.23 -11.53
C TYR A 123 9.30 -0.23 -11.59
N MET A 124 7.99 -0.45 -11.63
CA MET A 124 7.43 -1.81 -11.60
C MET A 124 7.63 -2.59 -12.90
N ARG A 125 7.72 -1.91 -14.06
CA ARG A 125 7.91 -2.53 -15.38
C ARG A 125 9.37 -2.73 -15.81
N ARG A 126 10.36 -2.31 -14.99
CA ARG A 126 11.78 -2.40 -15.34
C ARG A 126 12.19 -3.83 -15.66
N PRO A 127 12.75 -4.10 -16.84
CA PRO A 127 13.28 -5.42 -17.17
C PRO A 127 14.63 -5.65 -16.48
N LEU A 128 14.93 -6.92 -16.21
CA LEU A 128 16.27 -7.33 -15.79
C LEU A 128 17.23 -7.18 -16.97
N MET A 129 18.26 -6.35 -16.81
CA MET A 129 19.22 -6.01 -17.88
C MET A 129 20.55 -6.76 -17.76
N GLY A 130 20.94 -7.13 -16.53
CA GLY A 130 22.22 -7.83 -16.33
C GLY A 130 22.62 -8.01 -14.87
N TYR A 131 23.84 -8.44 -14.69
CA TYR A 131 24.43 -8.75 -13.39
C TYR A 131 25.82 -8.16 -13.27
N PHE A 132 26.15 -7.73 -12.07
CA PHE A 132 27.52 -7.38 -11.71
C PHE A 132 28.09 -8.45 -10.79
N ALA A 133 29.24 -8.98 -11.15
CA ALA A 133 30.00 -9.90 -10.32
C ALA A 133 30.87 -9.09 -9.36
N SER A 134 30.60 -9.17 -8.06
CA SER A 134 31.44 -8.58 -7.05
C SER A 134 32.65 -9.47 -6.76
N ARG A 135 33.80 -8.84 -6.48
CA ARG A 135 35.00 -9.57 -6.05
C ARG A 135 34.86 -10.13 -4.64
N ASP A 136 34.35 -9.30 -3.75
CA ASP A 136 34.40 -9.53 -2.30
C ASP A 136 33.01 -9.61 -1.64
N GLY A 137 31.96 -9.84 -2.43
CA GLY A 137 30.59 -9.88 -1.92
C GLY A 137 29.63 -10.63 -2.84
N ALA A 138 28.34 -10.47 -2.55
CA ALA A 138 27.28 -11.02 -3.38
C ALA A 138 27.20 -10.30 -4.73
N ASP A 139 26.89 -11.04 -5.78
CA ASP A 139 26.55 -10.44 -7.09
C ASP A 139 25.28 -9.62 -6.95
N TYR A 140 25.14 -8.55 -7.74
CA TYR A 140 23.96 -7.72 -7.76
C TYR A 140 23.41 -7.52 -9.17
N ILE A 141 22.13 -7.23 -9.25
CA ILE A 141 21.37 -7.13 -10.50
C ILE A 141 21.22 -5.68 -10.95
N THR A 142 21.00 -5.48 -12.25
CA THR A 142 20.76 -4.14 -12.81
C THR A 142 19.55 -4.18 -13.75
N PRO A 143 18.67 -3.15 -13.73
CA PRO A 143 18.63 -1.99 -12.82
C PRO A 143 18.47 -2.38 -11.35
N VAL A 144 19.15 -1.64 -10.47
CA VAL A 144 18.97 -1.83 -9.02
C VAL A 144 17.58 -1.34 -8.60
N GLY A 145 16.99 -1.96 -7.58
CA GLY A 145 15.73 -1.48 -7.01
C GLY A 145 14.51 -1.86 -7.85
N SER A 146 14.45 -3.09 -8.35
CA SER A 146 13.25 -3.64 -8.98
C SER A 146 12.96 -5.05 -8.47
N ILE A 147 11.66 -5.38 -8.37
CA ILE A 147 11.17 -6.75 -8.17
C ILE A 147 10.85 -7.30 -9.56
N TYR A 148 11.60 -8.30 -10.03
CA TYR A 148 11.53 -8.77 -11.41
C TYR A 148 10.50 -9.87 -11.67
N GLY A 149 9.95 -10.45 -10.63
CA GLY A 149 8.89 -11.46 -10.75
C GLY A 149 7.49 -10.86 -10.94
N PRO A 150 6.46 -11.71 -10.94
CA PRO A 150 5.09 -11.31 -11.18
C PRO A 150 4.61 -10.32 -10.11
N LYS A 151 3.76 -9.41 -10.55
CA LYS A 151 3.08 -8.46 -9.68
C LYS A 151 1.59 -8.58 -9.90
N VAL A 152 0.82 -8.45 -8.83
CA VAL A 152 -0.64 -8.41 -8.83
C VAL A 152 -1.06 -7.14 -8.12
N MET A 153 -2.03 -6.43 -8.67
CA MET A 153 -2.55 -5.20 -8.04
C MET A 153 -3.95 -5.47 -7.48
N ILE A 154 -4.18 -5.01 -6.24
CA ILE A 154 -5.51 -5.03 -5.63
C ILE A 154 -6.14 -3.66 -5.83
N ILE A 155 -7.37 -3.65 -6.34
CA ILE A 155 -8.16 -2.46 -6.62
C ILE A 155 -9.52 -2.52 -5.94
N ASN A 156 -10.14 -1.36 -5.68
CA ASN A 156 -11.50 -1.32 -5.19
C ASN A 156 -12.27 -0.08 -5.68
N GLN A 157 -13.57 -0.08 -5.45
CA GLN A 157 -14.50 0.98 -5.87
C GLN A 157 -14.27 2.35 -5.21
N TYR A 158 -13.36 2.43 -4.26
CA TYR A 158 -13.00 3.67 -3.57
C TYR A 158 -11.69 4.28 -4.11
N ALA A 159 -11.01 3.58 -5.00
CA ALA A 159 -9.87 4.13 -5.72
C ALA A 159 -10.37 5.00 -6.88
N GLY A 160 -9.83 6.21 -7.00
CA GLY A 160 -10.31 7.16 -8.01
C GLY A 160 -9.23 8.12 -8.48
N SER A 161 -9.49 8.86 -9.56
CA SER A 161 -8.55 9.79 -10.18
C SER A 161 -7.23 9.09 -10.55
N GLY A 162 -6.09 9.46 -9.97
CA GLY A 162 -4.84 8.72 -10.14
C GLY A 162 -4.92 7.26 -9.68
N GLY A 163 -5.88 6.91 -8.80
CA GLY A 163 -6.22 5.54 -8.42
C GLY A 163 -7.05 4.81 -9.47
N ASP A 164 -7.66 5.48 -10.44
CA ASP A 164 -8.18 4.89 -11.68
C ASP A 164 -7.06 4.77 -12.73
N MET A 165 -6.20 5.79 -12.83
CA MET A 165 -5.12 5.82 -13.81
C MET A 165 -4.07 4.73 -13.55
N MET A 166 -3.70 4.48 -12.30
CA MET A 166 -2.62 3.55 -11.98
C MET A 166 -2.94 2.11 -12.38
N PRO A 167 -4.10 1.51 -12.08
CA PRO A 167 -4.45 0.17 -12.57
C PRO A 167 -4.61 0.11 -14.08
N TRP A 168 -5.11 1.18 -14.71
CA TRP A 168 -5.13 1.25 -16.17
C TRP A 168 -3.73 1.16 -16.77
N LEU A 169 -2.78 1.97 -16.27
CA LEU A 169 -1.37 1.93 -16.68
C LEU A 169 -0.70 0.60 -16.38
N PHE A 170 -0.99 0.00 -15.21
CA PHE A 170 -0.46 -1.29 -14.79
C PHE A 170 -0.83 -2.41 -15.78
N ARG A 171 -2.10 -2.44 -16.21
CA ARG A 171 -2.58 -3.35 -17.24
C ARG A 171 -2.00 -3.04 -18.60
N ALA A 172 -2.03 -1.77 -19.05
CA ALA A 172 -1.50 -1.34 -20.34
C ALA A 172 0.00 -1.64 -20.49
N ALA A 173 0.75 -1.55 -19.41
CA ALA A 173 2.18 -1.90 -19.37
C ALA A 173 2.45 -3.41 -19.27
N GLY A 174 1.42 -4.25 -19.19
CA GLY A 174 1.54 -5.71 -19.08
C GLY A 174 2.24 -6.18 -17.82
N ILE A 175 2.14 -5.44 -16.70
CA ILE A 175 2.86 -5.75 -15.46
C ILE A 175 2.23 -6.95 -14.75
N GLY A 176 0.91 -7.05 -14.77
CA GLY A 176 0.18 -8.17 -14.17
C GLY A 176 -1.33 -7.94 -14.08
N PRO A 177 -2.06 -8.90 -13.50
CA PRO A 177 -3.51 -8.81 -13.36
C PRO A 177 -3.95 -7.95 -12.18
N LEU A 178 -5.21 -7.53 -12.24
CA LEU A 178 -5.93 -6.76 -11.23
C LEU A 178 -6.90 -7.69 -10.48
N VAL A 179 -6.97 -7.55 -9.16
CA VAL A 179 -7.85 -8.32 -8.27
C VAL A 179 -8.68 -7.36 -7.44
N GLY A 180 -9.95 -7.64 -7.23
CA GLY A 180 -10.82 -6.86 -6.35
C GLY A 180 -12.08 -6.38 -7.02
N MET A 181 -12.42 -5.12 -6.86
CA MET A 181 -13.62 -4.51 -7.42
C MET A 181 -13.24 -3.38 -8.37
N ARG A 182 -14.06 -3.14 -9.38
CA ARG A 182 -13.89 -2.04 -10.35
C ARG A 182 -13.68 -0.71 -9.63
N THR A 183 -12.72 0.10 -10.10
CA THR A 183 -12.43 1.42 -9.54
C THR A 183 -13.55 2.43 -9.79
N TRP A 184 -13.46 3.59 -9.17
CA TRP A 184 -14.55 4.58 -9.16
C TRP A 184 -14.90 5.12 -10.54
N GLY A 185 -13.92 5.45 -11.36
CA GLY A 185 -14.13 6.06 -12.69
C GLY A 185 -14.27 7.57 -12.66
N GLY A 186 -13.61 8.23 -11.74
CA GLY A 186 -13.56 9.69 -11.65
C GLY A 186 -12.16 10.21 -12.00
N LEU A 187 -11.76 10.11 -13.26
CA LEU A 187 -10.41 10.42 -13.72
C LEU A 187 -10.26 11.85 -14.28
N VAL A 188 -11.35 12.51 -14.65
CA VAL A 188 -11.31 13.88 -15.16
C VAL A 188 -10.59 14.81 -14.20
N GLY A 189 -9.55 15.48 -14.69
CA GLY A 189 -8.83 16.49 -13.92
C GLY A 189 -9.67 17.74 -13.69
N MET A 190 -9.85 18.09 -12.41
CA MET A 190 -10.58 19.28 -11.98
C MET A 190 -9.61 20.45 -11.80
N ALA A 191 -9.89 21.58 -12.40
CA ALA A 191 -9.13 22.79 -12.12
C ALA A 191 -9.63 23.52 -10.89
N GLY A 192 -8.74 24.36 -10.36
CA GLY A 192 -9.03 25.23 -9.25
C GLY A 192 -10.31 26.03 -9.48
N ALA A 193 -11.23 25.90 -8.54
CA ALA A 193 -12.50 26.62 -8.56
C ALA A 193 -12.26 28.12 -8.29
N ALA A 194 -12.97 28.97 -9.02
CA ALA A 194 -13.10 30.36 -8.62
C ALA A 194 -13.91 30.44 -7.33
N SER A 195 -13.40 31.13 -6.30
CA SER A 195 -14.19 31.44 -5.12
C SER A 195 -15.31 32.42 -5.49
N LEU A 196 -16.54 32.08 -5.15
CA LEU A 196 -17.68 32.94 -5.30
C LEU A 196 -17.73 33.99 -4.18
N MET A 197 -18.53 35.05 -4.38
CA MET A 197 -18.60 36.16 -3.41
C MET A 197 -19.19 35.74 -2.05
N ASP A 198 -19.94 34.67 -2.00
CA ASP A 198 -20.53 34.08 -0.80
C ASP A 198 -19.63 33.01 -0.15
N GLY A 199 -18.41 32.82 -0.66
CA GLY A 199 -17.48 31.80 -0.19
C GLY A 199 -17.72 30.40 -0.77
N GLY A 200 -18.72 30.23 -1.64
CA GLY A 200 -18.93 29.00 -2.41
C GLY A 200 -17.80 28.78 -3.43
N MET A 201 -17.62 27.54 -3.84
CA MET A 201 -16.64 27.17 -4.86
C MET A 201 -17.32 26.37 -5.98
N THR A 202 -16.87 26.58 -7.21
CA THR A 202 -17.28 25.78 -8.37
C THR A 202 -16.10 25.02 -8.92
N GLY A 203 -16.23 23.71 -9.07
CA GLY A 203 -15.25 22.89 -9.78
C GLY A 203 -15.65 22.72 -11.23
N ALA A 204 -14.69 22.86 -12.14
CA ALA A 204 -14.92 22.59 -13.54
C ALA A 204 -13.90 21.60 -14.09
N PRO A 205 -14.31 20.62 -14.92
CA PRO A 205 -13.39 19.70 -15.57
C PRO A 205 -12.46 20.47 -16.53
N GLN A 206 -11.16 20.16 -16.48
CA GLN A 206 -10.15 20.78 -17.36
C GLN A 206 -9.46 19.79 -18.27
N SER A 207 -9.34 18.52 -17.87
CA SER A 207 -8.65 17.51 -18.66
C SER A 207 -9.40 16.19 -18.59
N GLY A 208 -9.53 15.54 -19.73
CA GLY A 208 -10.07 14.19 -19.85
C GLY A 208 -9.02 13.24 -20.41
N PHE A 209 -9.12 11.96 -20.06
CA PHE A 209 -8.21 10.93 -20.53
C PHE A 209 -8.79 10.20 -21.73
N TRP A 210 -7.97 10.01 -22.76
CA TRP A 210 -8.23 9.13 -23.90
C TRP A 210 -7.01 8.25 -24.17
N ASN A 211 -7.27 7.01 -24.59
CA ASN A 211 -6.24 6.01 -24.79
C ASN A 211 -5.55 6.14 -26.17
N PRO A 212 -4.41 5.45 -26.41
CA PRO A 212 -3.71 5.51 -27.70
C PRO A 212 -4.52 5.10 -28.93
N ASN A 213 -5.66 4.42 -28.75
CA ASN A 213 -6.57 4.04 -29.84
C ASN A 213 -7.52 5.18 -30.23
N GLY A 214 -7.43 6.34 -29.58
CA GLY A 214 -8.28 7.50 -29.86
C GLY A 214 -9.66 7.43 -29.20
N THR A 215 -9.82 6.64 -28.15
CA THR A 215 -11.09 6.45 -27.44
C THR A 215 -11.01 7.07 -26.04
N TRP A 216 -12.03 7.84 -25.65
CA TRP A 216 -12.21 8.28 -24.27
C TRP A 216 -12.35 7.04 -23.38
N ASP A 217 -11.64 7.02 -22.25
CA ASP A 217 -11.50 5.82 -21.44
C ASP A 217 -11.51 6.16 -19.94
N VAL A 218 -11.88 5.19 -19.13
CA VAL A 218 -11.89 5.23 -17.66
C VAL A 218 -12.99 6.12 -17.05
N GLU A 219 -13.13 7.37 -17.49
CA GLU A 219 -14.13 8.29 -16.92
C GLU A 219 -15.54 7.73 -16.98
N ASN A 220 -16.30 7.85 -15.88
CA ASN A 220 -17.65 7.30 -15.67
C ASN A 220 -17.76 5.77 -15.73
N HIS A 221 -16.64 5.06 -15.80
CA HIS A 221 -16.63 3.60 -15.78
C HIS A 221 -15.67 3.03 -14.72
N GLY A 222 -14.44 3.52 -14.68
CA GLY A 222 -13.35 2.95 -13.89
C GLY A 222 -12.58 1.87 -14.64
N VAL A 223 -11.82 1.09 -13.89
CA VAL A 223 -11.01 -0.04 -14.39
C VAL A 223 -11.53 -1.34 -13.77
N ASP A 224 -11.99 -2.26 -14.60
CA ASP A 224 -12.48 -3.57 -14.15
C ASP A 224 -11.33 -4.45 -13.66
N PRO A 225 -11.51 -5.27 -12.60
CA PRO A 225 -10.55 -6.28 -12.23
C PRO A 225 -10.54 -7.46 -13.22
N ASP A 226 -9.41 -8.19 -13.28
CA ASP A 226 -9.33 -9.46 -13.99
C ASP A 226 -9.88 -10.62 -13.13
N TYR A 227 -9.85 -10.44 -11.81
CA TYR A 227 -10.45 -11.34 -10.83
C TYR A 227 -11.35 -10.53 -9.90
N GLU A 228 -12.65 -10.58 -10.13
CA GLU A 228 -13.61 -9.89 -9.28
C GLU A 228 -13.74 -10.58 -7.93
N VAL A 229 -13.47 -9.85 -6.87
CA VAL A 229 -13.55 -10.31 -5.49
C VAL A 229 -14.03 -9.16 -4.62
N ASP A 230 -15.21 -9.30 -4.04
CA ASP A 230 -15.73 -8.34 -3.09
C ASP A 230 -15.25 -8.62 -1.66
N MET A 231 -15.31 -7.59 -0.81
CA MET A 231 -15.03 -7.70 0.62
C MET A 231 -16.27 -8.21 1.36
N ASP A 232 -16.36 -9.51 1.57
CA ASP A 232 -17.43 -10.11 2.38
C ASP A 232 -17.31 -9.64 3.85
N PRO A 233 -18.32 -8.92 4.40
CA PRO A 233 -18.28 -8.44 5.77
C PRO A 233 -18.14 -9.56 6.83
N ALA A 234 -18.68 -10.73 6.55
CA ALA A 234 -18.56 -11.87 7.46
C ALA A 234 -17.11 -12.41 7.49
N ALA A 235 -16.47 -12.48 6.32
CA ALA A 235 -15.06 -12.85 6.23
C ALA A 235 -14.15 -11.82 6.93
N VAL A 236 -14.41 -10.53 6.73
CA VAL A 236 -13.65 -9.45 7.38
C VAL A 236 -13.79 -9.49 8.90
N LYS A 237 -15.02 -9.70 9.39
CA LYS A 237 -15.28 -9.88 10.83
C LYS A 237 -14.53 -11.10 11.41
N ALA A 238 -14.33 -12.12 10.61
CA ALA A 238 -13.52 -13.30 10.96
C ALA A 238 -11.99 -13.08 10.82
N GLY A 239 -11.53 -11.86 10.51
CA GLY A 239 -10.13 -11.50 10.37
C GLY A 239 -9.50 -11.87 9.01
N ARG A 240 -10.32 -12.27 8.03
CA ARG A 240 -9.87 -12.58 6.68
C ARG A 240 -9.89 -11.34 5.77
N ASP A 241 -9.13 -11.40 4.69
CA ASP A 241 -9.15 -10.41 3.61
C ASP A 241 -9.22 -11.15 2.27
N PRO A 242 -10.44 -11.39 1.73
CA PRO A 242 -10.62 -12.17 0.50
C PRO A 242 -9.87 -11.61 -0.71
N GLN A 243 -9.78 -10.29 -0.83
CA GLN A 243 -9.06 -9.64 -1.94
C GLN A 243 -7.54 -9.87 -1.82
N LEU A 244 -6.98 -9.69 -0.63
CA LEU A 244 -5.57 -9.94 -0.36
C LEU A 244 -5.20 -11.41 -0.54
N GLU A 245 -6.03 -12.31 -0.01
CA GLU A 245 -5.86 -13.76 -0.14
C GLU A 245 -5.85 -14.18 -1.62
N LYS A 246 -6.77 -13.66 -2.41
CA LYS A 246 -6.84 -13.93 -3.85
C LYS A 246 -5.66 -13.35 -4.61
N ALA A 247 -5.23 -12.14 -4.29
CA ALA A 247 -4.06 -11.53 -4.91
C ALA A 247 -2.78 -12.33 -4.65
N VAL A 248 -2.60 -12.84 -3.43
CA VAL A 248 -1.48 -13.74 -3.09
C VAL A 248 -1.56 -15.05 -3.87
N GLU A 249 -2.74 -15.68 -3.93
CA GLU A 249 -2.97 -16.89 -4.71
C GLU A 249 -2.56 -16.69 -6.18
N VAL A 250 -3.08 -15.65 -6.82
CA VAL A 250 -2.79 -15.34 -8.23
C VAL A 250 -1.29 -15.05 -8.44
N ALA A 251 -0.66 -14.30 -7.53
CA ALA A 251 0.77 -14.01 -7.63
C ALA A 251 1.64 -15.29 -7.51
N LEU A 252 1.27 -16.20 -6.62
CA LEU A 252 1.96 -17.47 -6.46
C LEU A 252 1.76 -18.40 -7.67
N ASP A 253 0.57 -18.43 -8.25
CA ASP A 253 0.28 -19.18 -9.47
C ASP A 253 1.09 -18.66 -10.67
N LEU A 254 1.19 -17.34 -10.80
CA LEU A 254 2.02 -16.71 -11.83
C LEU A 254 3.50 -17.03 -11.61
N LEU A 255 3.95 -17.02 -10.37
CA LEU A 255 5.34 -17.34 -10.02
C LEU A 255 5.67 -18.82 -10.25
N ALA A 256 4.71 -19.73 -10.06
CA ALA A 256 4.87 -21.14 -10.38
C ALA A 256 4.98 -21.39 -11.89
N LYS A 257 4.20 -20.64 -12.70
CA LYS A 257 4.23 -20.72 -14.18
C LYS A 257 5.47 -20.06 -14.77
N ASN A 258 5.91 -18.94 -14.19
CA ASN A 258 7.03 -18.14 -14.65
C ASN A 258 7.99 -17.89 -13.47
N PRO A 259 8.76 -18.88 -13.02
CA PRO A 259 9.69 -18.70 -11.91
C PRO A 259 10.74 -17.65 -12.25
N ALA A 260 11.20 -16.93 -11.23
CA ALA A 260 12.27 -15.96 -11.38
C ALA A 260 13.49 -16.59 -12.07
N PRO A 261 14.07 -15.96 -13.07
CA PRO A 261 15.18 -16.53 -13.82
C PRO A 261 16.36 -16.88 -12.89
N LYS A 262 16.77 -18.14 -12.91
CA LYS A 262 17.99 -18.57 -12.22
C LYS A 262 19.16 -18.45 -13.20
N HIS A 263 20.01 -17.46 -13.01
CA HIS A 263 21.17 -17.25 -13.86
C HIS A 263 22.40 -17.91 -13.26
N LYS A 264 23.13 -18.61 -14.11
CA LYS A 264 24.43 -19.18 -13.74
C LYS A 264 25.52 -18.17 -14.06
N LYS A 265 26.29 -17.78 -13.04
CA LYS A 265 27.44 -16.90 -13.23
C LYS A 265 28.43 -17.55 -14.22
N PRO A 266 28.87 -16.86 -15.26
CA PRO A 266 29.89 -17.37 -16.17
C PRO A 266 31.22 -17.53 -15.43
N ALA A 267 32.09 -18.40 -15.95
CA ALA A 267 33.46 -18.48 -15.46
C ALA A 267 34.18 -17.13 -15.69
N TYR A 268 35.04 -16.75 -14.74
CA TYR A 268 35.83 -15.54 -14.93
C TYR A 268 36.74 -15.66 -16.17
N PRO A 269 36.91 -14.56 -16.92
CA PRO A 269 37.82 -14.53 -18.06
C PRO A 269 39.25 -14.87 -17.63
N ASP A 270 39.88 -15.80 -18.34
CA ASP A 270 41.31 -16.11 -18.17
C ASP A 270 42.12 -15.37 -19.22
N TYR A 271 42.66 -14.23 -18.84
CA TYR A 271 43.47 -13.38 -19.76
C TYR A 271 44.90 -13.88 -19.95
N GLN A 272 45.32 -14.94 -19.25
CA GLN A 272 46.64 -15.54 -19.40
C GLN A 272 46.69 -16.64 -20.47
N LYS A 273 45.54 -17.20 -20.84
CA LYS A 273 45.49 -18.11 -21.99
C LYS A 273 45.75 -17.36 -23.27
N LYS A 274 46.93 -17.59 -23.86
CA LYS A 274 47.19 -17.15 -25.24
C LYS A 274 46.13 -17.74 -26.16
N ARG A 275 45.49 -16.87 -26.94
CA ARG A 275 44.57 -17.28 -27.99
C ARG A 275 45.29 -18.12 -29.06
#